data_baaf0fb108e7ed0c02ebdcdfcf9ec08c
#
_entry.id   baaf0fb108e7ed0c02ebdcdfcf9ec08c
#
_cell.length_a   1.000
_cell.length_b   1.000
_cell.length_c   1.000
_cell.angle_alpha   90.00
_cell.angle_beta   90.00
_cell.angle_gamma   90.00
#
_symmetry.space_group_name_H-M   'P 1'
#
loop_
_entity.id
_entity.type
_entity.pdbx_description
1 polymer ?
#
loop_
_entity_poly.entity_id
_entity_poly.type
_entity_poly.pdbx_seq_one_letter_code
_entity_poly.pdbx_strand_id
1 'polypeptide(L)'
;MTTPDDISLPTSAIASRYDVVVVGARAAGASTAMLLARRGLSVLAVDRSAYGSDTHSTHSLARAGVLQLSRWGLLDQLRAAGTPVTRTVVFRYDDEPTVIGLAADGDVDGLYSPRRTVLDRILVDAAIEAGADVVHGVSVVGLRSSDGQVTGVDLDISGERRHVDAAWVIGADGVRS
;
A
#
# COMPACT_ATOMS: atom_id res chain seq x y z
N MET A 1 -4.52 21.58 -14.13
CA MET A 1 -4.68 21.18 -12.71
C MET A 1 -5.31 19.79 -12.76
N THR A 2 -4.47 18.76 -12.73
CA THR A 2 -4.87 17.34 -12.81
C THR A 2 -5.68 17.02 -11.56
N THR A 3 -6.85 16.46 -11.71
CA THR A 3 -7.69 16.01 -10.60
C THR A 3 -7.00 14.82 -9.89
N PRO A 4 -7.20 14.61 -8.58
CA PRO A 4 -6.58 13.50 -7.84
C PRO A 4 -6.89 12.09 -8.39
N ASP A 5 -7.88 11.97 -9.27
CA ASP A 5 -8.28 10.71 -9.90
C ASP A 5 -7.41 10.31 -11.11
N ASP A 6 -6.47 11.17 -11.52
CA ASP A 6 -5.66 10.99 -12.74
C ASP A 6 -4.32 10.24 -12.52
N ILE A 7 -4.03 9.84 -11.27
CA ILE A 7 -2.73 9.20 -10.93
C ILE A 7 -2.74 7.70 -11.24
N SER A 8 -3.90 7.05 -11.20
CA SER A 8 -4.05 5.64 -11.55
C SER A 8 -3.87 5.40 -13.05
N LEU A 9 -3.20 4.31 -13.40
CA LEU A 9 -3.14 3.87 -14.79
C LEU A 9 -4.55 3.70 -15.35
N PRO A 10 -4.89 4.28 -16.53
CA PRO A 10 -6.17 4.02 -17.16
C PRO A 10 -6.30 2.53 -17.49
N THR A 11 -7.49 1.96 -17.25
CA THR A 11 -7.75 0.52 -17.44
C THR A 11 -7.44 0.03 -18.85
N SER A 12 -7.55 0.91 -19.86
CA SER A 12 -7.19 0.61 -21.25
C SER A 12 -5.69 0.38 -21.46
N ALA A 13 -4.84 0.91 -20.57
CA ALA A 13 -3.40 0.80 -20.65
C ALA A 13 -2.82 -0.41 -19.87
N ILE A 14 -3.66 -1.18 -19.16
CA ILE A 14 -3.20 -2.41 -18.51
C ILE A 14 -2.60 -3.34 -19.57
N ALA A 15 -1.36 -3.80 -19.37
CA ALA A 15 -0.75 -4.77 -20.27
C ALA A 15 -1.40 -6.17 -20.12
N SER A 16 -1.21 -7.03 -21.10
CA SER A 16 -1.72 -8.41 -21.04
C SER A 16 -0.89 -9.31 -20.13
N ARG A 17 0.33 -8.90 -19.78
CA ARG A 17 1.28 -9.70 -19.00
C ARG A 17 2.16 -8.84 -18.10
N TYR A 18 2.43 -9.35 -16.89
CA TYR A 18 3.36 -8.81 -15.92
C TYR A 18 4.23 -9.91 -15.30
N ASP A 19 5.35 -9.55 -14.67
CA ASP A 19 6.09 -10.48 -13.82
C ASP A 19 5.31 -10.78 -12.54
N VAL A 20 4.68 -9.72 -11.97
CA VAL A 20 3.92 -9.84 -10.71
C VAL A 20 2.61 -9.08 -10.81
N VAL A 21 1.52 -9.73 -10.38
CA VAL A 21 0.25 -9.05 -10.07
C VAL A 21 0.05 -9.04 -8.56
N VAL A 22 -0.18 -7.86 -7.99
CA VAL A 22 -0.48 -7.65 -6.57
C VAL A 22 -1.97 -7.33 -6.43
N VAL A 23 -2.69 -8.14 -5.69
CA VAL A 23 -4.13 -7.98 -5.43
C VAL A 23 -4.31 -7.19 -4.14
N GLY A 24 -4.80 -5.94 -4.26
CA GLY A 24 -4.87 -4.95 -3.20
C GLY A 24 -3.72 -3.94 -3.31
N ALA A 25 -4.03 -2.63 -3.37
CA ALA A 25 -3.04 -1.55 -3.47
C ALA A 25 -3.06 -0.63 -2.24
N ARG A 26 -3.42 -1.15 -1.07
CA ARG A 26 -3.27 -0.44 0.20
C ARG A 26 -1.87 -0.67 0.78
N ALA A 27 -1.66 -0.37 2.07
CA ALA A 27 -0.35 -0.34 2.70
C ALA A 27 0.53 -1.56 2.37
N ALA A 28 0.00 -2.78 2.46
CA ALA A 28 0.76 -4.00 2.16
C ALA A 28 1.06 -4.15 0.66
N GLY A 29 0.03 -4.01 -0.18
CA GLY A 29 0.20 -4.22 -1.62
C GLY A 29 0.98 -3.10 -2.31
N ALA A 30 0.71 -1.83 -1.99
CA ALA A 30 1.44 -0.71 -2.56
C ALA A 30 2.92 -0.74 -2.19
N SER A 31 3.27 -1.03 -0.91
CA SER A 31 4.68 -1.18 -0.52
C SER A 31 5.34 -2.38 -1.20
N THR A 32 4.63 -3.49 -1.38
CA THR A 32 5.13 -4.66 -2.12
C THR A 32 5.38 -4.31 -3.59
N ALA A 33 4.41 -3.67 -4.26
CA ALA A 33 4.53 -3.24 -5.65
C ALA A 33 5.71 -2.27 -5.84
N MET A 34 5.84 -1.28 -4.96
CA MET A 34 6.98 -0.35 -4.96
C MET A 34 8.33 -1.08 -4.89
N LEU A 35 8.47 -2.01 -3.94
CA LEU A 35 9.74 -2.71 -3.72
C LEU A 35 10.10 -3.65 -4.88
N LEU A 36 9.11 -4.28 -5.51
CA LEU A 36 9.32 -5.13 -6.67
C LEU A 36 9.66 -4.31 -7.92
N ALA A 37 8.94 -3.20 -8.16
CA ALA A 37 9.23 -2.28 -9.26
C ALA A 37 10.61 -1.65 -9.14
N ARG A 38 11.04 -1.25 -7.93
CA ARG A 38 12.42 -0.78 -7.66
C ARG A 38 13.50 -1.83 -8.00
N ARG A 39 13.13 -3.09 -8.14
CA ARG A 39 14.02 -4.19 -8.57
C ARG A 39 13.93 -4.50 -10.05
N GLY A 40 13.18 -3.70 -10.81
CA GLY A 40 13.06 -3.81 -12.25
C GLY A 40 12.04 -4.84 -12.73
N LEU A 41 11.17 -5.34 -11.85
CA LEU A 41 10.08 -6.22 -12.24
C LEU A 41 8.93 -5.38 -12.81
N SER A 42 8.24 -5.91 -13.83
CA SER A 42 6.98 -5.38 -14.31
C SER A 42 5.87 -5.78 -13.33
N VAL A 43 5.24 -4.80 -12.68
CA VAL A 43 4.27 -5.02 -11.59
C VAL A 43 2.96 -4.34 -11.90
N LEU A 44 1.86 -5.08 -11.79
CA LEU A 44 0.50 -4.54 -11.74
C LEU A 44 -0.04 -4.66 -10.32
N ALA A 45 -0.44 -3.55 -9.70
CA ALA A 45 -1.22 -3.55 -8.46
C ALA A 45 -2.67 -3.16 -8.74
N VAL A 46 -3.62 -3.96 -8.27
CA VAL A 46 -5.05 -3.78 -8.52
C VAL A 46 -5.80 -3.60 -7.22
N ASP A 47 -6.59 -2.53 -7.08
CA ASP A 47 -7.46 -2.33 -5.93
C ASP A 47 -8.91 -2.05 -6.36
N ARG A 48 -9.86 -2.69 -5.68
CA ARG A 48 -11.30 -2.47 -5.93
C ARG A 48 -11.80 -1.12 -5.43
N SER A 49 -11.09 -0.51 -4.49
CA SER A 49 -11.46 0.79 -3.92
C SER A 49 -10.92 1.93 -4.78
N ALA A 50 -11.51 3.12 -4.66
CA ALA A 50 -11.00 4.31 -5.30
C ALA A 50 -9.66 4.75 -4.66
N TYR A 51 -8.80 5.40 -5.44
CA TYR A 51 -7.55 5.98 -4.97
C TYR A 51 -7.79 6.93 -3.79
N GLY A 52 -7.02 6.75 -2.72
CA GLY A 52 -7.11 7.59 -1.52
C GLY A 52 -8.40 7.44 -0.72
N SER A 53 -9.23 6.43 -1.02
CA SER A 53 -10.43 6.14 -0.21
C SER A 53 -10.07 5.82 1.24
N ASP A 54 -10.89 6.30 2.19
CA ASP A 54 -10.65 6.07 3.61
C ASP A 54 -10.97 4.62 4.01
N THR A 55 -10.35 4.18 5.08
CA THR A 55 -10.66 2.91 5.73
C THR A 55 -10.38 3.01 7.22
N HIS A 56 -11.06 2.18 7.99
CA HIS A 56 -10.89 2.18 9.43
C HIS A 56 -9.43 1.84 9.79
N SER A 57 -8.82 2.71 10.59
CA SER A 57 -7.51 2.47 11.18
C SER A 57 -7.43 3.16 12.52
N THR A 58 -7.22 2.37 13.57
CA THR A 58 -7.07 2.85 14.96
C THR A 58 -5.63 2.69 15.45
N HIS A 59 -4.68 2.49 14.54
CA HIS A 59 -3.33 2.07 14.88
C HIS A 59 -2.34 3.23 14.76
N SER A 60 -1.40 3.27 15.70
CA SER A 60 -0.13 3.94 15.49
C SER A 60 0.83 2.99 14.78
N LEU A 61 1.59 3.51 13.85
CA LEU A 61 2.74 2.79 13.28
C LEU A 61 3.78 2.61 14.39
N ALA A 62 4.07 1.37 14.72
CA ALA A 62 5.16 1.02 15.60
C ALA A 62 6.51 1.41 14.99
N ARG A 63 7.55 1.51 15.84
CA ARG A 63 8.91 1.91 15.41
C ARG A 63 9.42 1.16 14.18
N ALA A 64 9.14 -0.14 14.07
CA ALA A 64 9.54 -0.93 12.90
C ALA A 64 8.87 -0.43 11.61
N GLY A 65 7.59 -0.07 11.64
CA GLY A 65 6.89 0.50 10.48
C GLY A 65 7.44 1.89 10.11
N VAL A 66 7.71 2.74 11.10
CA VAL A 66 8.33 4.06 10.88
C VAL A 66 9.72 3.91 10.29
N LEU A 67 10.53 2.96 10.79
CA LEU A 67 11.85 2.65 10.26
C LEU A 67 11.80 2.20 8.79
N GLN A 68 10.78 1.41 8.40
CA GLN A 68 10.65 1.03 6.99
C GLN A 68 10.32 2.24 6.11
N LEU A 69 9.43 3.13 6.55
CA LEU A 69 9.14 4.37 5.82
C LEU A 69 10.39 5.26 5.68
N SER A 70 11.22 5.36 6.74
CA SER A 70 12.50 6.06 6.67
C SER A 70 13.43 5.42 5.63
N ARG A 71 13.63 4.09 5.69
CA ARG A 71 14.47 3.33 4.74
C ARG A 71 13.99 3.44 3.29
N TRP A 72 12.70 3.61 3.07
CA TRP A 72 12.11 3.78 1.75
C TRP A 72 12.17 5.22 1.25
N GLY A 73 12.57 6.19 2.11
CA GLY A 73 12.60 7.61 1.80
C GLY A 73 11.24 8.29 1.85
N LEU A 74 10.27 7.70 2.56
CA LEU A 74 8.87 8.16 2.61
C LEU A 74 8.48 8.84 3.91
N LEU A 75 9.33 8.78 4.95
CA LEU A 75 8.99 9.30 6.28
C LEU A 75 8.78 10.81 6.27
N ASP A 76 9.54 11.56 5.48
CA ASP A 76 9.41 13.01 5.41
C ASP A 76 8.11 13.46 4.74
N GLN A 77 7.60 12.68 3.79
CA GLN A 77 6.25 12.93 3.21
C GLN A 77 5.17 12.74 4.28
N LEU A 78 5.32 11.74 5.14
CA LEU A 78 4.39 11.50 6.25
C LEU A 78 4.42 12.64 7.27
N ARG A 79 5.60 13.17 7.57
CA ARG A 79 5.80 14.34 8.43
C ARG A 79 5.20 15.60 7.83
N ALA A 80 5.47 15.85 6.55
CA ALA A 80 4.95 17.01 5.82
C ALA A 80 3.42 17.02 5.73
N ALA A 81 2.79 15.83 5.72
CA ALA A 81 1.34 15.69 5.79
C ALA A 81 0.74 16.00 7.18
N GLY A 82 1.54 16.44 8.15
CA GLY A 82 1.08 16.78 9.50
C GLY A 82 0.65 15.56 10.34
N THR A 83 1.20 14.38 10.04
CA THR A 83 0.86 13.16 10.79
C THR A 83 1.24 13.30 12.27
N PRO A 84 0.30 13.05 13.21
CA PRO A 84 0.60 13.08 14.63
C PRO A 84 1.69 12.08 15.03
N VAL A 85 2.63 12.55 15.86
CA VAL A 85 3.70 11.73 16.41
C VAL A 85 3.57 11.61 17.92
N THR A 86 3.64 10.40 18.44
CA THR A 86 3.63 10.09 19.86
C THR A 86 5.05 9.83 20.34
N ARG A 87 5.56 10.66 21.23
CA ARG A 87 6.91 10.56 21.83
C ARG A 87 6.89 10.10 23.28
N THR A 88 5.70 9.98 23.86
CA THR A 88 5.52 9.59 25.27
C THR A 88 4.32 8.68 25.38
N VAL A 89 4.45 7.61 26.14
CA VAL A 89 3.35 6.70 26.50
C VAL A 89 3.15 6.75 28.02
N VAL A 90 1.91 6.84 28.44
CA VAL A 90 1.54 6.83 29.85
C VAL A 90 0.79 5.54 30.14
N PHE A 91 1.37 4.70 30.98
CA PHE A 91 0.68 3.57 31.55
C PHE A 91 0.06 3.96 32.89
N ARG A 92 -1.21 3.62 33.09
CA ARG A 92 -1.91 3.84 34.35
C ARG A 92 -2.17 2.50 34.99
N TYR A 93 -1.57 2.33 36.15
CA TYR A 93 -1.82 1.18 37.05
C TYR A 93 -2.46 1.76 38.30
N ASP A 94 -3.74 1.47 38.51
CA ASP A 94 -4.57 2.11 39.51
C ASP A 94 -4.48 3.65 39.45
N ASP A 95 -4.04 4.31 40.51
CA ASP A 95 -3.92 5.77 40.58
C ASP A 95 -2.52 6.31 40.24
N GLU A 96 -1.55 5.42 39.96
CA GLU A 96 -0.16 5.83 39.68
C GLU A 96 0.14 5.79 38.15
N PRO A 97 0.38 6.96 37.53
CA PRO A 97 0.81 7.00 36.14
C PRO A 97 2.30 6.76 36.00
N THR A 98 2.69 5.78 35.17
CA THR A 98 4.08 5.59 34.73
C THR A 98 4.26 6.20 33.35
N VAL A 99 5.10 7.22 33.24
CA VAL A 99 5.39 7.93 32.00
C VAL A 99 6.67 7.37 31.37
N ILE A 100 6.57 6.87 30.13
CA ILE A 100 7.70 6.36 29.38
C ILE A 100 7.93 7.23 28.15
N GLY A 101 9.10 7.87 28.08
CA GLY A 101 9.58 8.57 26.90
C GLY A 101 10.07 7.58 25.84
N LEU A 102 9.66 7.79 24.60
CA LEU A 102 10.15 7.00 23.46
C LEU A 102 11.40 7.69 22.91
N ALA A 103 12.58 7.20 23.30
CA ALA A 103 13.84 7.74 22.81
C ALA A 103 13.93 7.64 21.27
N ALA A 104 14.43 8.69 20.62
CA ALA A 104 14.71 8.65 19.20
C ALA A 104 15.85 7.68 18.89
N ASP A 105 15.78 7.04 17.71
CA ASP A 105 16.80 6.16 17.16
C ASP A 105 16.96 6.47 15.67
N GLY A 106 17.98 7.23 15.32
CA GLY A 106 18.12 7.82 14.00
C GLY A 106 16.91 8.68 13.65
N ASP A 107 16.32 8.43 12.49
CA ASP A 107 15.14 9.15 12.00
C ASP A 107 13.83 8.76 12.71
N VAL A 108 13.85 7.68 13.51
CA VAL A 108 12.67 7.17 14.19
C VAL A 108 12.52 7.87 15.54
N ASP A 109 11.75 8.96 15.58
CA ASP A 109 11.59 9.83 16.74
C ASP A 109 10.29 9.62 17.53
N GLY A 110 9.52 8.59 17.18
CA GLY A 110 8.28 8.25 17.87
C GLY A 110 7.41 7.24 17.11
N LEU A 111 6.16 7.10 17.56
CA LEU A 111 5.13 6.35 16.85
C LEU A 111 4.30 7.35 16.04
N TYR A 112 3.95 7.00 14.83
CA TYR A 112 3.17 7.87 13.93
C TYR A 112 1.76 7.33 13.75
N SER A 113 0.76 8.22 13.77
CA SER A 113 -0.66 7.86 13.61
C SER A 113 -1.25 8.48 12.33
N PRO A 114 -0.83 8.03 11.14
CA PRO A 114 -1.34 8.57 9.89
C PRO A 114 -2.79 8.15 9.65
N ARG A 115 -3.58 9.07 9.05
CA ARG A 115 -4.82 8.65 8.39
C ARG A 115 -4.48 7.73 7.22
N ARG A 116 -5.33 6.75 6.96
CA ARG A 116 -5.13 5.82 5.83
C ARG A 116 -5.19 6.55 4.48
N THR A 117 -5.99 7.61 4.38
CA THR A 117 -6.00 8.51 3.22
C THR A 117 -4.65 9.17 2.95
N VAL A 118 -3.79 9.32 3.95
CA VAL A 118 -2.44 9.87 3.82
C VAL A 118 -1.45 8.75 3.52
N LEU A 119 -1.39 7.74 4.40
CA LEU A 119 -0.40 6.66 4.28
C LEU A 119 -0.55 5.87 2.98
N ASP A 120 -1.80 5.48 2.64
CA ASP A 120 -2.05 4.67 1.45
C ASP A 120 -1.69 5.44 0.17
N ARG A 121 -1.98 6.76 0.11
CA ARG A 121 -1.56 7.61 -1.03
C ARG A 121 -0.05 7.68 -1.17
N ILE A 122 0.68 7.99 -0.09
CA ILE A 122 2.15 8.06 -0.12
C ILE A 122 2.75 6.75 -0.67
N LEU A 123 2.22 5.61 -0.26
CA LEU A 123 2.72 4.31 -0.72
C LEU A 123 2.35 4.00 -2.17
N VAL A 124 1.14 4.36 -2.59
CA VAL A 124 0.69 4.19 -3.98
C VAL A 124 1.50 5.08 -4.91
N ASP A 125 1.67 6.36 -4.56
CA ASP A 125 2.44 7.31 -5.36
C ASP A 125 3.90 6.84 -5.50
N ALA A 126 4.49 6.36 -4.41
CA ALA A 126 5.84 5.79 -4.43
C ALA A 126 5.94 4.50 -5.26
N ALA A 127 4.86 3.70 -5.35
CA ALA A 127 4.82 2.53 -6.22
C ALA A 127 4.78 2.94 -7.70
N ILE A 128 3.98 3.95 -8.05
CA ILE A 128 3.89 4.51 -9.39
C ILE A 128 5.23 5.15 -9.80
N GLU A 129 5.83 5.96 -8.92
CA GLU A 129 7.16 6.55 -9.13
C GLU A 129 8.25 5.49 -9.35
N ALA A 130 8.12 4.34 -8.71
CA ALA A 130 9.02 3.20 -8.89
C ALA A 130 8.80 2.45 -10.21
N GLY A 131 7.74 2.76 -10.97
CA GLY A 131 7.41 2.14 -12.24
C GLY A 131 6.39 1.01 -12.16
N ALA A 132 5.68 0.85 -11.04
CA ALA A 132 4.55 -0.08 -10.98
C ALA A 132 3.31 0.53 -11.65
N ASP A 133 2.57 -0.29 -12.38
CA ASP A 133 1.23 0.02 -12.85
C ASP A 133 0.25 -0.17 -11.67
N VAL A 134 -0.46 0.90 -11.28
CA VAL A 134 -1.45 0.82 -10.20
C VAL A 134 -2.81 1.22 -10.73
N VAL A 135 -3.80 0.35 -10.53
CA VAL A 135 -5.17 0.55 -11.03
C VAL A 135 -6.16 0.44 -9.87
N HIS A 136 -7.04 1.44 -9.75
CA HIS A 136 -8.10 1.50 -8.75
C HIS A 136 -9.48 1.30 -9.39
N GLY A 137 -10.46 0.90 -8.57
CA GLY A 137 -11.83 0.63 -9.05
C GLY A 137 -11.95 -0.65 -9.87
N VAL A 138 -10.96 -1.55 -9.81
CA VAL A 138 -10.91 -2.83 -10.53
C VAL A 138 -10.84 -3.97 -9.53
N SER A 139 -11.63 -5.00 -9.73
CA SER A 139 -11.65 -6.18 -8.87
C SER A 139 -10.94 -7.37 -9.54
N VAL A 140 -10.14 -8.09 -8.76
CA VAL A 140 -9.72 -9.45 -9.15
C VAL A 140 -10.82 -10.41 -8.75
N VAL A 141 -11.36 -11.15 -9.72
CA VAL A 141 -12.51 -12.02 -9.54
C VAL A 141 -12.19 -13.50 -9.69
N GLY A 142 -10.96 -13.81 -10.04
CA GLY A 142 -10.49 -15.19 -10.14
C GLY A 142 -8.99 -15.28 -10.36
N LEU A 143 -8.45 -16.45 -9.97
CA LEU A 143 -7.09 -16.86 -10.32
C LEU A 143 -7.13 -17.76 -11.55
N ARG A 144 -6.20 -17.55 -12.47
CA ARG A 144 -5.96 -18.48 -13.58
C ARG A 144 -4.89 -19.47 -13.18
N SER A 145 -5.07 -20.71 -13.59
CA SER A 145 -4.08 -21.76 -13.33
C SER A 145 -3.94 -22.69 -14.52
N SER A 146 -2.74 -23.22 -14.72
CA SER A 146 -2.43 -24.29 -15.66
C SER A 146 -1.49 -25.27 -14.96
N ASP A 147 -1.77 -26.56 -15.11
CA ASP A 147 -0.98 -27.64 -14.50
C ASP A 147 -0.71 -27.48 -12.99
N GLY A 148 -1.73 -26.94 -12.27
CA GLY A 148 -1.64 -26.71 -10.81
C GLY A 148 -0.85 -25.47 -10.39
N GLN A 149 -0.38 -24.66 -11.34
CA GLN A 149 0.34 -23.41 -11.07
C GLN A 149 -0.53 -22.21 -11.42
N VAL A 150 -0.50 -21.16 -10.60
CA VAL A 150 -1.16 -19.90 -10.90
C VAL A 150 -0.39 -19.20 -12.03
N THR A 151 -1.10 -18.81 -13.08
CA THR A 151 -0.55 -18.19 -14.29
C THR A 151 -1.05 -16.77 -14.53
N GLY A 152 -1.95 -16.26 -13.69
CA GLY A 152 -2.51 -14.91 -13.85
C GLY A 152 -3.81 -14.72 -13.07
N VAL A 153 -4.51 -13.67 -13.42
CA VAL A 153 -5.77 -13.26 -12.80
C VAL A 153 -6.83 -12.89 -13.82
N ASP A 154 -8.08 -12.99 -13.42
CA ASP A 154 -9.24 -12.43 -14.10
C ASP A 154 -9.67 -11.15 -13.40
N LEU A 155 -9.67 -10.02 -14.12
CA LEU A 155 -10.12 -8.73 -13.66
C LEU A 155 -11.59 -8.51 -14.05
N ASP A 156 -12.33 -7.83 -13.18
CA ASP A 156 -13.62 -7.20 -13.51
C ASP A 156 -13.39 -5.69 -13.59
N ILE A 157 -13.61 -5.14 -14.79
CA ILE A 157 -13.49 -3.72 -15.10
C ILE A 157 -14.87 -3.23 -15.54
N SER A 158 -15.64 -2.67 -14.61
CA SER A 158 -17.00 -2.15 -14.90
C SER A 158 -17.94 -3.19 -15.53
N GLY A 159 -17.84 -4.45 -15.14
CA GLY A 159 -18.64 -5.56 -15.65
C GLY A 159 -18.02 -6.31 -16.84
N GLU A 160 -16.93 -5.82 -17.38
CA GLU A 160 -16.17 -6.52 -18.42
C GLU A 160 -15.02 -7.33 -17.83
N ARG A 161 -14.91 -8.59 -18.26
CA ARG A 161 -13.80 -9.46 -17.84
C ARG A 161 -12.58 -9.27 -18.72
N ARG A 162 -11.43 -9.11 -18.07
CA ARG A 162 -10.14 -9.04 -18.74
C ARG A 162 -9.14 -9.98 -18.07
N HIS A 163 -8.37 -10.70 -18.90
CA HIS A 163 -7.32 -11.58 -18.42
C HIS A 163 -5.99 -10.86 -18.38
N VAL A 164 -5.20 -11.11 -17.32
CA VAL A 164 -3.83 -10.67 -17.19
C VAL A 164 -2.98 -11.84 -16.77
N ASP A 165 -1.98 -12.18 -17.59
CA ASP A 165 -1.00 -13.21 -17.26
C ASP A 165 0.03 -12.69 -16.28
N ALA A 166 0.50 -13.53 -15.36
CA ALA A 166 1.53 -13.19 -14.40
C ALA A 166 2.37 -14.42 -14.03
N ALA A 167 3.66 -14.21 -13.83
CA ALA A 167 4.53 -15.26 -13.28
C ALA A 167 4.23 -15.47 -11.77
N TRP A 168 3.83 -14.42 -11.06
CA TRP A 168 3.47 -14.46 -9.65
C TRP A 168 2.21 -13.64 -9.38
N VAL A 169 1.37 -14.13 -8.48
CA VAL A 169 0.21 -13.40 -7.95
C VAL A 169 0.37 -13.32 -6.44
N ILE A 170 0.32 -12.11 -5.90
CA ILE A 170 0.46 -11.81 -4.47
C ILE A 170 -0.87 -11.28 -3.93
N GLY A 171 -1.49 -12.00 -3.00
CA GLY A 171 -2.67 -11.53 -2.27
C GLY A 171 -2.27 -10.52 -1.20
N ALA A 172 -2.81 -9.31 -1.26
CA ALA A 172 -2.63 -8.22 -0.30
C ALA A 172 -3.95 -7.48 -0.03
N ASP A 173 -5.08 -8.13 -0.28
CA ASP A 173 -6.45 -7.62 -0.26
C ASP A 173 -7.11 -7.63 1.14
N GLY A 174 -6.35 -8.06 2.15
CA GLY A 174 -6.68 -7.94 3.57
C GLY A 174 -7.48 -9.12 4.11
N VAL A 175 -8.16 -8.90 5.23
CA VAL A 175 -8.82 -9.97 6.02
C VAL A 175 -10.08 -10.57 5.38
N ARG A 176 -10.50 -10.07 4.24
CA ARG A 176 -11.69 -10.52 3.52
C ARG A 176 -11.35 -11.02 2.11
N SER A 177 -10.13 -11.51 1.95
CA SER A 177 -9.71 -12.12 0.68
C SER A 177 -10.37 -13.47 0.43
#